data_c4eaf601623f77901af3444479f8bb31
#
_entry.id   c4eaf601623f77901af3444479f8bb31
#
_cell.length_a   1.000
_cell.length_b   1.000
_cell.length_c   1.000
_cell.angle_alpha   90.00
_cell.angle_beta   90.00
_cell.angle_gamma   90.00
#
_symmetry.space_group_name_H-M   'P 1'
#
loop_
_entity.id
_entity.type
_entity.pdbx_description
1 polymer ?
#
loop_
_entity_poly.entity_id
_entity_poly.type
_entity_poly.pdbx_seq_one_letter_code
_entity_poly.pdbx_strand_id
1 'polypeptide(L)'
;GINRISFGGDRDDEAERTDTQNFVSEDGVLYRVKAEGEYFYLYSGESGEWEKVFWKGVNVGAGEPGLFPGELTISYEDYLRWFGYISEMNCNCIRVYTTMRPQFYQAFYDFNSAAENPLYLFQGVWMDEEDITTYADVYAENSKIKNEFTADALNCVDVIMGSATLPERAGFASGTYTADVSKW
;
A
#
# COMPACT_ATOMS: atom_id res chain seq x y z
N GLY A 1 1.84 12.98 23.76
CA GLY A 1 1.60 11.55 23.78
C GLY A 1 1.06 11.14 22.42
N ILE A 2 1.77 10.30 21.69
CA ILE A 2 1.31 9.74 20.42
C ILE A 2 0.21 8.73 20.78
N ASN A 3 -1.02 9.01 20.36
CA ASN A 3 -2.12 8.07 20.54
C ASN A 3 -1.82 6.79 19.76
N ARG A 4 -1.64 5.72 20.51
CA ARG A 4 -1.46 4.36 20.01
C ARG A 4 -2.72 3.96 19.25
N ILE A 5 -2.62 3.74 17.93
CA ILE A 5 -3.69 3.09 17.18
C ILE A 5 -3.67 1.62 17.59
N SER A 6 -4.61 1.21 18.40
CA SER A 6 -4.81 -0.19 18.78
C SER A 6 -5.64 -0.87 17.68
N PHE A 7 -5.05 -1.75 16.95
CA PHE A 7 -5.76 -2.64 16.03
C PHE A 7 -6.42 -3.78 16.84
N GLY A 8 -7.59 -3.51 17.39
CA GLY A 8 -8.41 -4.47 18.10
C GLY A 8 -9.48 -5.04 17.19
N GLY A 9 -9.19 -6.15 16.55
CA GLY A 9 -10.18 -7.06 15.99
C GLY A 9 -9.83 -8.46 16.51
N ASP A 10 -10.73 -9.07 17.27
CA ASP A 10 -10.63 -10.48 17.63
C ASP A 10 -10.59 -11.29 16.33
N ARG A 11 -9.43 -11.77 15.98
CA ARG A 11 -9.23 -12.83 14.98
C ARG A 11 -8.73 -14.05 15.71
N ASP A 12 -9.64 -14.94 16.03
CA ASP A 12 -9.35 -16.33 16.38
C ASP A 12 -8.89 -17.08 15.13
N ASP A 13 -7.71 -16.76 14.61
CA ASP A 13 -6.92 -17.60 13.71
C ASP A 13 -5.47 -17.12 13.81
N GLU A 14 -4.81 -17.45 14.94
CA GLU A 14 -3.36 -17.49 15.03
C GLU A 14 -2.83 -18.67 14.20
N ALA A 15 -2.90 -18.60 12.88
CA ALA A 15 -1.88 -19.21 12.06
C ALA A 15 -0.57 -18.50 12.43
N GLU A 16 0.35 -19.20 13.08
CA GLU A 16 1.71 -18.74 13.33
C GLU A 16 2.27 -18.15 12.02
N ARG A 17 2.16 -16.85 11.84
CA ARG A 17 2.92 -16.13 10.82
C ARG A 17 4.38 -16.23 11.25
N THR A 18 5.06 -17.26 10.80
CA THR A 18 6.51 -17.30 10.76
C THR A 18 6.98 -16.32 9.67
N ASP A 19 6.70 -15.05 9.87
CA ASP A 19 7.15 -14.00 8.96
C ASP A 19 8.59 -13.64 9.36
N THR A 20 9.51 -14.45 8.87
CA THR A 20 10.95 -14.23 9.03
C THR A 20 11.46 -13.01 8.25
N GLN A 21 10.58 -12.30 7.54
CA GLN A 21 10.97 -11.19 6.67
C GLN A 21 10.80 -9.80 7.31
N ASN A 22 10.16 -9.70 8.47
CA ASN A 22 9.96 -8.43 9.14
C ASN A 22 10.77 -8.33 10.44
N PHE A 23 11.25 -7.12 10.71
CA PHE A 23 11.79 -6.80 12.02
C PHE A 23 10.64 -6.61 13.01
N VAL A 24 10.77 -7.19 14.19
CA VAL A 24 9.82 -7.03 15.29
C VAL A 24 10.44 -6.09 16.32
N SER A 25 9.81 -4.95 16.58
CA SER A 25 10.24 -4.03 17.65
C SER A 25 9.92 -4.59 19.03
N GLU A 26 10.50 -3.98 20.10
CA GLU A 26 10.27 -4.39 21.49
C GLU A 26 8.79 -4.31 21.92
N ASP A 27 8.01 -3.45 21.27
CA ASP A 27 6.56 -3.28 21.49
C ASP A 27 5.70 -4.12 20.51
N GLY A 28 6.32 -5.05 19.78
CA GLY A 28 5.62 -6.01 18.91
C GLY A 28 5.15 -5.44 17.56
N VAL A 29 5.64 -4.26 17.18
CA VAL A 29 5.34 -3.69 15.85
C VAL A 29 6.21 -4.35 14.80
N LEU A 30 5.58 -4.83 13.73
CA LEU A 30 6.28 -5.37 12.57
C LEU A 30 6.56 -4.25 11.57
N TYR A 31 7.80 -4.13 11.12
CA TYR A 31 8.16 -3.26 10.01
C TYR A 31 9.36 -3.79 9.25
N ARG A 32 9.39 -3.48 7.97
CA ARG A 32 10.37 -4.00 7.02
C ARG A 32 11.31 -2.94 6.50
N VAL A 33 10.89 -1.69 6.54
CA VAL A 33 11.63 -0.55 6.04
C VAL A 33 11.83 0.46 7.15
N LYS A 34 13.03 1.01 7.26
CA LYS A 34 13.32 2.16 8.12
C LYS A 34 14.05 3.25 7.34
N ALA A 35 13.90 4.49 7.78
CA ALA A 35 14.72 5.61 7.37
C ALA A 35 15.70 5.95 8.50
N GLU A 36 16.99 6.06 8.17
CA GLU A 36 18.02 6.44 9.12
C GLU A 36 19.04 7.36 8.43
N GLY A 37 19.18 8.58 8.94
CA GLY A 37 19.96 9.62 8.28
C GLY A 37 19.40 9.97 6.90
N GLU A 38 20.22 9.84 5.87
CA GLU A 38 19.87 10.14 4.48
C GLU A 38 19.45 8.88 3.67
N TYR A 39 19.30 7.74 4.33
CA TYR A 39 19.13 6.46 3.64
C TYR A 39 17.92 5.68 4.14
N PHE A 40 17.40 4.85 3.24
CA PHE A 40 16.45 3.80 3.57
C PHE A 40 17.18 2.47 3.76
N TYR A 41 16.63 1.66 4.65
CA TYR A 41 17.11 0.31 4.92
C TYR A 41 15.92 -0.65 4.87
N LEU A 42 16.15 -1.79 4.23
CA LEU A 42 15.23 -2.90 4.16
C LEU A 42 15.72 -4.01 5.09
N TYR A 43 14.84 -4.56 5.90
CA TYR A 43 15.20 -5.69 6.74
C TYR A 43 15.23 -6.98 5.90
N SER A 44 16.35 -7.70 5.99
CA SER A 44 16.49 -9.02 5.41
C SER A 44 16.22 -10.07 6.47
N GLY A 45 15.09 -10.77 6.38
CA GLY A 45 14.77 -11.87 7.29
C GLY A 45 15.70 -13.07 7.16
N GLU A 46 16.40 -13.20 6.02
CA GLU A 46 17.36 -14.26 5.79
C GLU A 46 18.66 -14.01 6.58
N SER A 47 19.20 -12.80 6.53
CA SER A 47 20.42 -12.43 7.24
C SER A 47 20.16 -11.94 8.67
N GLY A 48 18.95 -11.48 8.98
CA GLY A 48 18.61 -10.79 10.22
C GLY A 48 19.18 -9.37 10.31
N GLU A 49 19.60 -8.79 9.18
CA GLU A 49 20.31 -7.52 9.10
C GLU A 49 19.52 -6.47 8.32
N TRP A 50 19.84 -5.20 8.60
CA TRP A 50 19.32 -4.07 7.85
C TRP A 50 20.23 -3.75 6.68
N GLU A 51 19.71 -3.90 5.45
CA GLU A 51 20.45 -3.64 4.23
C GLU A 51 20.05 -2.28 3.65
N LYS A 52 21.03 -1.47 3.31
CA LYS A 52 20.80 -0.18 2.67
C LYS A 52 20.16 -0.37 1.29
N VAL A 53 19.05 0.32 1.05
CA VAL A 53 18.33 0.25 -0.22
C VAL A 53 18.29 1.61 -0.92
N PHE A 54 18.47 1.59 -2.24
CA PHE A 54 18.21 2.73 -3.11
C PHE A 54 16.96 2.44 -3.94
N TRP A 55 15.92 3.22 -3.69
CA TRP A 55 14.64 3.06 -4.38
C TRP A 55 14.70 3.64 -5.80
N LYS A 56 14.46 2.80 -6.79
CA LYS A 56 14.32 3.15 -8.22
C LYS A 56 12.93 2.73 -8.64
N GLY A 57 12.06 3.68 -8.92
CA GLY A 57 10.67 3.35 -9.11
C GLY A 57 9.92 4.21 -10.12
N VAL A 58 8.70 3.78 -10.38
CA VAL A 58 7.77 4.42 -11.28
C VAL A 58 6.46 4.71 -10.55
N ASN A 59 5.88 5.89 -10.79
CA ASN A 59 4.51 6.17 -10.38
C ASN A 59 3.54 5.48 -11.35
N VAL A 60 2.66 4.67 -10.81
CA VAL A 60 1.59 4.00 -11.57
C VAL A 60 0.28 4.71 -11.27
N GLY A 61 -0.33 5.29 -12.30
CA GLY A 61 -1.60 5.99 -12.17
C GLY A 61 -2.80 5.04 -12.10
N ALA A 62 -3.92 5.58 -11.62
CA ALA A 62 -5.19 4.86 -11.50
C ALA A 62 -6.13 5.08 -12.70
N GLY A 63 -5.71 5.74 -13.76
CA GLY A 63 -6.52 6.07 -14.92
C GLY A 63 -5.77 5.89 -16.24
N GLU A 64 -6.54 5.78 -17.30
CA GLU A 64 -6.07 5.83 -18.68
C GLU A 64 -6.41 7.17 -19.31
N PRO A 65 -5.73 7.58 -20.42
CA PRO A 65 -6.07 8.81 -21.11
C PRO A 65 -7.55 8.85 -21.53
N GLY A 66 -8.24 9.93 -21.11
CA GLY A 66 -9.66 10.13 -21.41
C GLY A 66 -10.65 9.56 -20.40
N LEU A 67 -10.15 8.92 -19.32
CA LEU A 67 -10.97 8.36 -18.24
C LEU A 67 -10.61 9.01 -16.91
N PHE A 68 -11.61 9.13 -16.04
CA PHE A 68 -11.39 9.62 -14.67
C PHE A 68 -10.97 8.47 -13.73
N PRO A 69 -10.24 8.77 -12.65
CA PRO A 69 -10.03 7.82 -11.57
C PRO A 69 -11.38 7.29 -11.06
N GLY A 70 -11.53 5.96 -10.94
CA GLY A 70 -12.81 5.33 -10.63
C GLY A 70 -13.57 4.76 -11.84
N GLU A 71 -13.35 5.29 -13.06
CA GLU A 71 -13.85 4.71 -14.32
C GLU A 71 -12.93 3.62 -14.89
N LEU A 72 -12.18 3.00 -14.06
CA LEU A 72 -11.00 2.20 -14.35
C LEU A 72 -11.28 1.00 -15.24
N THR A 73 -10.64 1.01 -16.39
CA THR A 73 -10.66 -0.09 -17.36
C THR A 73 -9.35 -0.89 -17.40
N ILE A 74 -8.32 -0.47 -16.63
CA ILE A 74 -7.02 -1.15 -16.62
C ILE A 74 -7.22 -2.59 -16.17
N SER A 75 -6.86 -3.54 -17.04
CA SER A 75 -7.03 -4.95 -16.77
C SER A 75 -5.93 -5.53 -15.87
N TYR A 76 -6.16 -6.70 -15.33
CA TYR A 76 -5.17 -7.49 -14.63
C TYR A 76 -3.93 -7.75 -15.52
N GLU A 77 -4.15 -8.10 -16.80
CA GLU A 77 -3.10 -8.38 -17.77
C GLU A 77 -2.26 -7.14 -18.10
N ASP A 78 -2.88 -5.96 -18.13
CA ASP A 78 -2.16 -4.70 -18.32
C ASP A 78 -1.22 -4.42 -17.14
N TYR A 79 -1.67 -4.60 -15.92
CA TYR A 79 -0.82 -4.46 -14.75
C TYR A 79 0.34 -5.45 -14.76
N LEU A 80 0.11 -6.73 -15.04
CA LEU A 80 1.19 -7.72 -15.15
C LEU A 80 2.24 -7.32 -16.17
N ARG A 81 1.79 -6.86 -17.35
CA ARG A 81 2.67 -6.38 -18.41
C ARG A 81 3.48 -5.18 -17.96
N TRP A 82 2.86 -4.22 -17.29
CA TRP A 82 3.56 -3.02 -16.80
C TRP A 82 4.56 -3.36 -15.70
N PHE A 83 4.24 -4.23 -14.79
CA PHE A 83 5.20 -4.68 -13.77
C PHE A 83 6.40 -5.38 -14.41
N GLY A 84 6.17 -6.16 -15.46
CA GLY A 84 7.25 -6.73 -16.28
C GLY A 84 8.17 -5.65 -16.85
N TYR A 85 7.64 -4.65 -17.52
CA TYR A 85 8.43 -3.54 -18.08
C TYR A 85 9.18 -2.75 -17.01
N ILE A 86 8.55 -2.48 -15.87
CA ILE A 86 9.15 -1.77 -14.75
C ILE A 86 10.33 -2.57 -14.18
N SER A 87 10.16 -3.88 -14.04
CA SER A 87 11.23 -4.78 -13.61
C SER A 87 12.38 -4.84 -14.63
N GLU A 88 12.07 -4.94 -15.93
CA GLU A 88 13.06 -4.92 -17.01
C GLU A 88 13.89 -3.61 -17.04
N MET A 89 13.30 -2.49 -16.63
CA MET A 89 14.03 -1.23 -16.42
C MET A 89 14.96 -1.25 -15.19
N ASN A 90 15.04 -2.38 -14.50
CA ASN A 90 15.80 -2.52 -13.24
C ASN A 90 15.30 -1.60 -12.13
N CYS A 91 14.00 -1.36 -12.10
CA CYS A 91 13.31 -0.72 -10.97
C CYS A 91 13.04 -1.76 -9.87
N ASN A 92 12.97 -1.29 -8.62
CA ASN A 92 12.70 -2.12 -7.45
C ASN A 92 11.48 -1.66 -6.65
N CYS A 93 10.79 -0.62 -7.10
CA CYS A 93 9.55 -0.18 -6.46
C CYS A 93 8.59 0.48 -7.45
N ILE A 94 7.33 0.52 -7.05
CA ILE A 94 6.27 1.32 -7.68
C ILE A 94 5.60 2.18 -6.62
N ARG A 95 5.04 3.30 -7.04
CA ARG A 95 4.23 4.15 -6.18
C ARG A 95 2.87 4.38 -6.80
N VAL A 96 1.82 4.20 -5.99
CA VAL A 96 0.45 4.59 -6.32
C VAL A 96 -0.04 5.68 -5.37
N TYR A 97 -0.89 6.58 -5.86
CA TYR A 97 -1.33 7.76 -5.09
C TYR A 97 -2.56 7.48 -4.23
N THR A 98 -3.31 6.47 -4.59
CA THR A 98 -4.58 6.11 -3.98
C THR A 98 -4.78 4.60 -3.99
N THR A 99 -5.78 4.12 -3.29
CA THR A 99 -6.21 2.72 -3.37
C THR A 99 -6.59 2.38 -4.82
N MET A 100 -5.98 1.34 -5.34
CA MET A 100 -6.23 0.81 -6.68
C MET A 100 -7.37 -0.22 -6.63
N ARG A 101 -7.87 -0.66 -7.80
CA ARG A 101 -8.88 -1.73 -7.86
C ARG A 101 -8.29 -3.10 -7.51
N PRO A 102 -9.12 -4.09 -7.12
CA PRO A 102 -8.65 -5.42 -6.70
C PRO A 102 -7.70 -6.11 -7.67
N GLN A 103 -7.94 -5.95 -9.00
CA GLN A 103 -7.08 -6.56 -10.01
C GLN A 103 -5.63 -6.04 -10.00
N PHE A 104 -5.39 -4.81 -9.54
CA PHE A 104 -4.04 -4.30 -9.36
C PHE A 104 -3.27 -5.10 -8.30
N TYR A 105 -3.87 -5.28 -7.12
CA TYR A 105 -3.23 -6.00 -6.02
C TYR A 105 -3.08 -7.47 -6.33
N GLN A 106 -4.04 -8.07 -7.04
CA GLN A 106 -3.91 -9.46 -7.49
C GLN A 106 -2.76 -9.61 -8.49
N ALA A 107 -2.67 -8.73 -9.48
CA ALA A 107 -1.56 -8.74 -10.44
C ALA A 107 -0.20 -8.51 -9.76
N PHE A 108 -0.15 -7.61 -8.78
CA PHE A 108 1.05 -7.33 -8.02
C PHE A 108 1.50 -8.52 -7.18
N TYR A 109 0.55 -9.19 -6.52
CA TYR A 109 0.81 -10.41 -5.77
C TYR A 109 1.34 -11.53 -6.67
N ASP A 110 0.68 -11.78 -7.81
CA ASP A 110 1.05 -12.87 -8.72
C ASP A 110 2.40 -12.59 -9.38
N PHE A 111 2.66 -11.35 -9.81
CA PHE A 111 3.95 -10.94 -10.35
C PHE A 111 5.07 -11.16 -9.34
N ASN A 112 4.94 -10.62 -8.13
CA ASN A 112 5.98 -10.71 -7.10
C ASN A 112 6.20 -12.11 -6.56
N SER A 113 5.15 -12.95 -6.54
CA SER A 113 5.27 -14.35 -6.12
C SER A 113 6.09 -15.20 -7.08
N ALA A 114 6.19 -14.78 -8.34
CA ALA A 114 6.98 -15.44 -9.39
C ALA A 114 8.34 -14.76 -9.66
N ALA A 115 8.53 -13.52 -9.18
CA ALA A 115 9.71 -12.74 -9.47
C ALA A 115 10.89 -13.11 -8.55
N GLU A 116 12.08 -13.25 -9.13
CA GLU A 116 13.34 -13.37 -8.37
C GLU A 116 13.63 -12.09 -7.58
N ASN A 117 13.37 -10.93 -8.17
CA ASN A 117 13.52 -9.61 -7.57
C ASN A 117 12.14 -8.92 -7.52
N PRO A 118 11.43 -8.97 -6.40
CA PRO A 118 10.11 -8.39 -6.29
C PRO A 118 10.15 -6.86 -6.32
N LEU A 119 9.05 -6.26 -6.79
CA LEU A 119 8.82 -4.83 -6.70
C LEU A 119 8.22 -4.49 -5.33
N TYR A 120 8.66 -3.39 -4.72
CA TYR A 120 8.08 -2.88 -3.48
C TYR A 120 7.00 -1.85 -3.77
N LEU A 121 5.95 -1.83 -2.95
CA LEU A 121 4.82 -0.93 -3.11
C LEU A 121 4.90 0.27 -2.16
N PHE A 122 4.96 1.47 -2.72
CA PHE A 122 4.71 2.71 -2.00
C PHE A 122 3.23 3.08 -2.17
N GLN A 123 2.42 2.64 -1.22
CA GLN A 123 0.98 2.88 -1.23
C GLN A 123 0.66 4.25 -0.65
N GLY A 124 0.03 5.10 -1.46
CA GLY A 124 -0.50 6.38 -1.02
C GLY A 124 -1.97 6.31 -0.64
N VAL A 125 -2.40 7.26 0.19
CA VAL A 125 -3.80 7.55 0.49
C VAL A 125 -4.08 8.94 -0.03
N TRP A 126 -5.11 9.07 -0.88
CA TRP A 126 -5.48 10.35 -1.48
C TRP A 126 -6.23 11.22 -0.48
N MET A 127 -5.92 12.50 -0.47
CA MET A 127 -6.68 13.51 0.26
C MET A 127 -7.34 14.44 -0.74
N ASP A 128 -8.63 14.70 -0.57
CA ASP A 128 -9.39 15.53 -1.49
C ASP A 128 -8.90 16.99 -1.47
N GLU A 129 -8.49 17.50 -2.63
CA GLU A 129 -7.88 18.83 -2.78
C GLU A 129 -8.91 19.96 -2.59
N GLU A 130 -10.17 19.73 -2.95
CA GLU A 130 -11.25 20.70 -2.75
C GLU A 130 -11.55 20.87 -1.26
N ASP A 131 -11.56 19.75 -0.53
CA ASP A 131 -11.73 19.76 0.91
C ASP A 131 -10.56 20.45 1.61
N ILE A 132 -9.31 20.23 1.20
CA ILE A 132 -8.13 20.92 1.74
C ILE A 132 -8.28 22.44 1.55
N THR A 133 -8.71 22.86 0.36
CA THR A 133 -8.89 24.28 0.06
C THR A 133 -10.02 24.90 0.86
N THR A 134 -11.11 24.15 1.09
CA THR A 134 -12.30 24.62 1.79
C THR A 134 -12.11 24.72 3.31
N TYR A 135 -11.47 23.72 3.90
CA TYR A 135 -11.39 23.58 5.37
C TYR A 135 -10.05 24.01 5.97
N ALA A 136 -9.02 24.21 5.16
CA ALA A 136 -7.70 24.76 5.47
C ALA A 136 -6.91 24.09 6.64
N ASP A 137 -7.57 23.52 7.63
CA ASP A 137 -6.94 22.83 8.77
C ASP A 137 -7.29 21.34 8.80
N VAL A 138 -6.38 20.55 8.26
CA VAL A 138 -6.51 19.07 8.21
C VAL A 138 -6.35 18.40 9.58
N TYR A 139 -5.82 19.12 10.57
CA TYR A 139 -5.60 18.60 11.92
C TYR A 139 -6.70 18.99 12.91
N ALA A 140 -7.64 19.84 12.50
CA ALA A 140 -8.75 20.24 13.36
C ALA A 140 -9.52 19.00 13.86
N GLU A 141 -9.85 18.99 15.15
CA GLU A 141 -10.66 17.91 15.72
C GLU A 141 -12.02 17.84 15.04
N ASN A 142 -12.46 16.63 14.71
CA ASN A 142 -13.73 16.33 14.03
C ASN A 142 -13.88 16.98 12.64
N SER A 143 -12.79 17.41 12.01
CA SER A 143 -12.86 17.89 10.64
C SER A 143 -13.24 16.74 9.67
N LYS A 144 -14.02 17.07 8.64
CA LYS A 144 -14.38 16.14 7.57
C LYS A 144 -13.13 15.49 6.98
N ILE A 145 -12.12 16.30 6.61
CA ILE A 145 -10.87 15.83 6.01
C ILE A 145 -10.16 14.81 6.88
N LYS A 146 -9.98 15.13 8.18
CA LYS A 146 -9.29 14.24 9.12
C LYS A 146 -10.00 12.90 9.25
N ASN A 147 -11.32 12.93 9.34
CA ASN A 147 -12.13 11.72 9.53
C ASN A 147 -12.12 10.86 8.26
N GLU A 148 -12.31 11.45 7.09
CA GLU A 148 -12.30 10.74 5.81
C GLU A 148 -10.91 10.17 5.49
N PHE A 149 -9.86 10.98 5.65
CA PHE A 149 -8.49 10.50 5.43
C PHE A 149 -8.12 9.36 6.38
N THR A 150 -8.53 9.44 7.66
CA THR A 150 -8.28 8.37 8.63
C THR A 150 -9.02 7.09 8.22
N ALA A 151 -10.29 7.20 7.80
CA ALA A 151 -11.05 6.06 7.32
C ALA A 151 -10.42 5.44 6.07
N ASP A 152 -10.01 6.26 5.11
CA ASP A 152 -9.35 5.78 3.88
C ASP A 152 -7.99 5.16 4.16
N ALA A 153 -7.24 5.68 5.14
CA ALA A 153 -5.98 5.08 5.57
C ALA A 153 -6.17 3.69 6.22
N LEU A 154 -7.20 3.53 7.04
CA LEU A 154 -7.55 2.23 7.64
C LEU A 154 -8.01 1.24 6.58
N ASN A 155 -8.89 1.67 5.66
CA ASN A 155 -9.32 0.86 4.52
C ASN A 155 -8.12 0.42 3.66
N CYS A 156 -7.15 1.32 3.46
CA CYS A 156 -5.94 1.04 2.70
C CYS A 156 -5.11 -0.08 3.36
N VAL A 157 -4.98 -0.09 4.68
CA VAL A 157 -4.31 -1.17 5.42
C VAL A 157 -5.02 -2.51 5.18
N ASP A 158 -6.35 -2.54 5.30
CA ASP A 158 -7.12 -3.77 5.06
C ASP A 158 -7.02 -4.24 3.61
N VAL A 159 -6.96 -3.32 2.64
CA VAL A 159 -6.71 -3.62 1.22
C VAL A 159 -5.35 -4.28 1.02
N ILE A 160 -4.28 -3.71 1.59
CA ILE A 160 -2.92 -4.25 1.49
C ILE A 160 -2.84 -5.65 2.10
N MET A 161 -3.57 -5.89 3.18
CA MET A 161 -3.65 -7.20 3.84
C MET A 161 -4.59 -8.20 3.16
N GLY A 162 -5.25 -7.81 2.04
CA GLY A 162 -6.16 -8.70 1.32
C GLY A 162 -7.42 -9.05 2.11
N SER A 163 -7.91 -8.16 2.96
CA SER A 163 -9.05 -8.43 3.86
C SER A 163 -10.13 -7.35 3.80
N ALA A 164 -10.25 -6.62 2.68
CA ALA A 164 -11.20 -5.53 2.52
C ALA A 164 -12.34 -5.85 1.54
N THR A 165 -13.50 -5.25 1.80
CA THR A 165 -14.56 -5.08 0.80
C THR A 165 -15.01 -3.62 0.85
N LEU A 166 -14.65 -2.87 -0.18
CA LEU A 166 -14.94 -1.44 -0.29
C LEU A 166 -16.21 -1.22 -1.13
N PRO A 167 -17.19 -0.45 -0.61
CA PRO A 167 -18.38 -0.08 -1.37
C PRO A 167 -18.04 0.90 -2.50
N GLU A 168 -18.94 1.00 -3.47
CA GLU A 168 -18.83 2.02 -4.51
C GLU A 168 -18.93 3.43 -3.92
N ARG A 169 -17.94 4.26 -4.29
CA ARG A 169 -17.88 5.68 -3.98
C ARG A 169 -17.33 6.41 -5.21
N ALA A 170 -17.98 7.50 -5.62
CA ALA A 170 -17.58 8.26 -6.79
C ALA A 170 -16.10 8.71 -6.70
N GLY A 171 -15.32 8.45 -7.73
CA GLY A 171 -13.91 8.78 -7.78
C GLY A 171 -12.95 7.85 -7.01
N PHE A 172 -13.47 6.79 -6.39
CA PHE A 172 -12.67 5.85 -5.60
C PHE A 172 -12.80 4.42 -6.11
N ALA A 173 -11.76 3.62 -5.88
CA ALA A 173 -11.79 2.20 -6.18
C ALA A 173 -12.71 1.46 -5.20
N SER A 174 -13.39 0.43 -5.70
CA SER A 174 -14.30 -0.42 -4.93
C SER A 174 -14.11 -1.88 -5.30
N GLY A 175 -14.63 -2.78 -4.50
CA GLY A 175 -14.60 -4.22 -4.73
C GLY A 175 -14.07 -5.01 -3.54
N THR A 176 -13.84 -6.31 -3.74
CA THR A 176 -13.33 -7.22 -2.72
C THR A 176 -11.84 -7.51 -2.97
N TYR A 177 -11.03 -7.30 -1.96
CA TYR A 177 -9.57 -7.44 -1.98
C TYR A 177 -9.18 -8.68 -1.19
N THR A 178 -8.49 -9.61 -1.83
CA THR A 178 -8.11 -10.91 -1.25
C THR A 178 -6.62 -11.20 -1.36
N ALA A 179 -5.87 -10.40 -2.12
CA ALA A 179 -4.43 -10.55 -2.27
C ALA A 179 -3.69 -9.84 -1.14
N ASP A 180 -3.02 -10.58 -0.28
CA ASP A 180 -2.15 -10.03 0.78
C ASP A 180 -0.79 -9.62 0.16
N VAL A 181 -0.60 -8.32 -0.02
CA VAL A 181 0.63 -7.74 -0.55
C VAL A 181 1.49 -7.07 0.53
N SER A 182 1.16 -7.26 1.80
CA SER A 182 1.78 -6.59 2.95
C SER A 182 3.27 -6.89 3.14
N LYS A 183 3.77 -7.90 2.47
CA LYS A 183 5.19 -8.30 2.53
C LYS A 183 6.09 -7.55 1.53
N TRP A 184 5.52 -6.72 0.63
CA TRP A 184 6.30 -5.98 -0.36
C TRP A 184 6.14 -4.45 -0.33
#